data_645b99784b3fb5a23fd588d9ac369084
#
_entry.id   645b99784b3fb5a23fd588d9ac369084
#
_cell.length_a   1.000
_cell.length_b   1.000
_cell.length_c   1.000
_cell.angle_alpha   90.00
_cell.angle_beta   90.00
_cell.angle_gamma   90.00
#
_symmetry.space_group_name_H-M   'P 1'
#
loop_
_entity.id
_entity.type
_entity.pdbx_description
1 polymer ?
#
loop_
_entity_poly.entity_id
_entity_poly.type
_entity_poly.pdbx_seq_one_letter_code
_entity_poly.pdbx_strand_id
1 'polypeptide(L)'
;MTVKERITALREVMAEKKIDVYLVPTDDFHASEYVGEYFKCRKYITGFTGSAGRAVIMQDMAGLWTDGRYFIQAAAQLEGTGVELFKMGEPDVPTVHQFLEEKLGEGMCLGFDGRTVSAEEADELTELLAKKGATLQTDSDLVGEIWEDRPALSCEPVMELDVKWAGESRADKCARIRKSMEEKGADGFVLTSLDDIAWLLNIRGGDVHCCPVVLSYLVMTKTEIRLFANEKAFSASILDALFKDGVTILPYDSIYEYVKTFEKDMTVLLCKKKAKHRCTRGTNKIK
;
A
#
# COMPACT_ATOMS: atom_id res chain seq x y z
N MET A 1 -12.70 21.66 4.62
CA MET A 1 -12.28 22.02 3.23
C MET A 1 -13.21 21.35 2.23
N THR A 2 -13.65 22.06 1.20
CA THR A 2 -14.35 21.50 0.02
C THR A 2 -13.36 20.72 -0.85
N VAL A 3 -13.86 19.91 -1.80
CA VAL A 3 -12.99 19.20 -2.75
C VAL A 3 -12.10 20.15 -3.55
N LYS A 4 -12.67 21.31 -4.00
CA LYS A 4 -11.89 22.32 -4.73
C LYS A 4 -10.74 22.89 -3.88
N GLU A 5 -10.99 23.20 -2.61
CA GLU A 5 -9.96 23.68 -1.70
C GLU A 5 -8.87 22.65 -1.44
N ARG A 6 -9.24 21.36 -1.29
CA ARG A 6 -8.29 20.25 -1.13
C ARG A 6 -7.40 20.08 -2.36
N ILE A 7 -7.99 20.13 -3.57
CA ILE A 7 -7.22 20.05 -4.83
C ILE A 7 -6.29 21.26 -4.96
N THR A 8 -6.73 22.46 -4.60
CA THR A 8 -5.87 23.64 -4.61
C THR A 8 -4.69 23.49 -3.65
N ALA A 9 -4.94 23.08 -2.40
CA ALA A 9 -3.89 22.83 -1.42
C ALA A 9 -2.91 21.73 -1.88
N LEU A 10 -3.41 20.66 -2.49
CA LEU A 10 -2.55 19.60 -3.05
C LEU A 10 -1.66 20.13 -4.17
N ARG A 11 -2.19 20.96 -5.07
CA ARG A 11 -1.42 21.60 -6.17
C ARG A 11 -0.32 22.52 -5.64
N GLU A 12 -0.57 23.25 -4.56
CA GLU A 12 0.44 24.08 -3.89
C GLU A 12 1.62 23.23 -3.39
N VAL A 13 1.33 22.13 -2.67
CA VAL A 13 2.36 21.19 -2.20
C VAL A 13 3.07 20.51 -3.37
N MET A 14 2.35 20.12 -4.43
CA MET A 14 2.95 19.58 -5.64
C MET A 14 3.94 20.56 -6.27
N ALA A 15 3.57 21.84 -6.38
CA ALA A 15 4.44 22.89 -6.95
C ALA A 15 5.70 23.09 -6.10
N GLU A 16 5.58 23.16 -4.77
CA GLU A 16 6.72 23.24 -3.85
C GLU A 16 7.70 22.07 -4.02
N LYS A 17 7.19 20.86 -4.22
CA LYS A 17 7.98 19.64 -4.37
C LYS A 17 8.37 19.34 -5.82
N LYS A 18 8.00 20.23 -6.77
CA LYS A 18 8.27 20.07 -8.22
C LYS A 18 7.73 18.74 -8.77
N ILE A 19 6.48 18.44 -8.41
CA ILE A 19 5.73 17.29 -8.93
C ILE A 19 4.65 17.82 -9.86
N ASP A 20 4.68 17.40 -11.13
CA ASP A 20 3.76 17.85 -12.16
C ASP A 20 2.46 17.06 -12.19
N VAL A 21 2.55 15.76 -11.88
CA VAL A 21 1.44 14.82 -11.87
C VAL A 21 1.47 14.02 -10.57
N TYR A 22 0.35 13.93 -9.84
CA TYR A 22 0.27 13.14 -8.62
C TYR A 22 -0.83 12.08 -8.71
N LEU A 23 -0.46 10.80 -8.54
CA LEU A 23 -1.36 9.66 -8.60
C LEU A 23 -1.82 9.26 -7.20
N VAL A 24 -3.15 9.15 -7.00
CA VAL A 24 -3.77 8.74 -5.74
C VAL A 24 -4.68 7.53 -5.99
N PRO A 25 -4.22 6.30 -5.75
CA PRO A 25 -5.06 5.11 -5.92
C PRO A 25 -6.04 4.92 -4.76
N THR A 26 -7.05 4.08 -4.96
CA THR A 26 -7.79 3.45 -3.87
C THR A 26 -6.98 2.24 -3.42
N ASP A 27 -6.18 2.41 -2.41
CA ASP A 27 -5.37 1.31 -1.88
C ASP A 27 -4.90 1.63 -0.45
N ASP A 28 -4.51 0.60 0.28
CA ASP A 28 -3.79 0.71 1.54
C ASP A 28 -2.32 0.29 1.36
N PHE A 29 -1.58 0.17 2.44
CA PHE A 29 -0.18 -0.23 2.39
C PHE A 29 0.02 -1.75 2.20
N HIS A 30 -1.06 -2.53 2.15
CA HIS A 30 -1.08 -4.00 2.17
C HIS A 30 -1.78 -4.63 0.98
N ALA A 31 -2.35 -3.83 0.06
CA ALA A 31 -3.21 -4.28 -1.03
C ALA A 31 -4.43 -5.07 -0.54
N SER A 32 -5.07 -4.57 0.53
CA SER A 32 -6.28 -5.16 1.10
C SER A 32 -7.48 -4.89 0.20
N GLU A 33 -8.46 -5.78 0.22
CA GLU A 33 -9.72 -5.60 -0.53
C GLU A 33 -10.54 -4.43 0.05
N TYR A 34 -10.54 -4.28 1.37
CA TYR A 34 -11.23 -3.19 2.07
C TYR A 34 -10.22 -2.24 2.68
N VAL A 35 -10.37 -0.96 2.38
CA VAL A 35 -9.45 0.10 2.77
C VAL A 35 -9.94 0.80 4.04
N GLY A 36 -9.12 0.78 5.09
CA GLY A 36 -9.39 1.48 6.35
C GLY A 36 -9.45 3.00 6.19
N GLU A 37 -10.09 3.70 7.13
CA GLU A 37 -10.37 5.15 7.02
C GLU A 37 -9.09 6.00 6.85
N TYR A 38 -7.98 5.62 7.50
CA TYR A 38 -6.68 6.29 7.36
C TYR A 38 -6.20 6.33 5.90
N PHE A 39 -6.47 5.28 5.12
CA PHE A 39 -5.97 5.10 3.76
C PHE A 39 -6.88 5.70 2.68
N LYS A 40 -8.01 6.34 3.04
CA LYS A 40 -9.00 6.85 2.08
C LYS A 40 -8.59 8.18 1.41
N CYS A 41 -7.30 8.32 1.04
CA CYS A 41 -6.75 9.50 0.41
C CYS A 41 -7.49 9.89 -0.88
N ARG A 42 -7.80 8.91 -1.75
CA ARG A 42 -8.55 9.15 -2.99
C ARG A 42 -9.96 9.69 -2.70
N LYS A 43 -10.67 9.12 -1.70
CA LYS A 43 -11.97 9.65 -1.24
C LYS A 43 -11.84 11.08 -0.73
N TYR A 44 -10.83 11.36 0.08
CA TYR A 44 -10.59 12.70 0.62
C TYR A 44 -10.38 13.71 -0.49
N ILE A 45 -9.49 13.45 -1.44
CA ILE A 45 -9.12 14.43 -2.46
C ILE A 45 -10.22 14.63 -3.53
N THR A 46 -11.04 13.62 -3.83
CA THR A 46 -12.07 13.71 -4.89
C THR A 46 -13.50 13.86 -4.40
N GLY A 47 -13.78 13.51 -3.14
CA GLY A 47 -15.15 13.39 -2.62
C GLY A 47 -15.88 12.12 -3.07
N PHE A 48 -15.34 11.33 -4.00
CA PHE A 48 -15.95 10.10 -4.46
C PHE A 48 -15.82 8.97 -3.42
N THR A 49 -16.93 8.32 -3.08
CA THR A 49 -16.97 7.31 -1.99
C THR A 49 -17.00 5.86 -2.45
N GLY A 50 -17.07 5.60 -3.76
CA GLY A 50 -17.01 4.23 -4.30
C GLY A 50 -15.72 3.51 -3.91
N SER A 51 -15.72 2.18 -3.86
CA SER A 51 -14.59 1.38 -3.37
C SER A 51 -13.47 1.17 -4.40
N ALA A 52 -13.69 1.51 -5.67
CA ALA A 52 -12.69 1.36 -6.72
C ALA A 52 -12.51 2.65 -7.52
N GLY A 53 -11.27 3.04 -7.74
CA GLY A 53 -10.93 4.20 -8.57
C GLY A 53 -9.52 4.71 -8.31
N ARG A 54 -9.05 5.54 -9.23
CA ARG A 54 -7.75 6.22 -9.16
C ARG A 54 -7.92 7.68 -9.49
N ALA A 55 -7.31 8.55 -8.71
CA ALA A 55 -7.27 9.96 -9.04
C ALA A 55 -5.89 10.34 -9.60
N VAL A 56 -5.90 11.19 -10.61
CA VAL A 56 -4.70 11.84 -11.15
C VAL A 56 -4.90 13.33 -11.04
N ILE A 57 -3.98 14.00 -10.37
CA ILE A 57 -4.03 15.46 -10.15
C ILE A 57 -2.84 16.09 -10.88
N MET A 58 -3.15 17.11 -11.69
CA MET A 58 -2.19 17.98 -12.37
C MET A 58 -2.49 19.44 -12.00
N GLN A 59 -1.64 20.37 -12.39
CA GLN A 59 -1.84 21.79 -12.08
C GLN A 59 -3.12 22.35 -12.71
N ASP A 60 -3.50 21.88 -13.89
CA ASP A 60 -4.62 22.37 -14.70
C ASP A 60 -5.82 21.41 -14.74
N MET A 61 -5.65 20.13 -14.35
CA MET A 61 -6.74 19.15 -14.35
C MET A 61 -6.72 18.26 -13.11
N ALA A 62 -7.86 17.68 -12.79
CA ALA A 62 -8.01 16.59 -11.81
C ALA A 62 -8.99 15.57 -12.39
N GLY A 63 -8.59 14.31 -12.45
CA GLY A 63 -9.40 13.22 -13.00
C GLY A 63 -9.59 12.07 -12.04
N LEU A 64 -10.77 11.44 -12.09
CA LEU A 64 -11.08 10.19 -11.42
C LEU A 64 -11.39 9.11 -12.44
N TRP A 65 -10.62 8.05 -12.45
CA TRP A 65 -10.88 6.80 -13.19
C TRP A 65 -11.62 5.82 -12.28
N THR A 66 -12.79 5.34 -12.72
CA THR A 66 -13.54 4.29 -12.01
C THR A 66 -14.25 3.36 -12.99
N ASP A 67 -14.68 2.18 -12.53
CA ASP A 67 -15.34 1.18 -13.37
C ASP A 67 -16.87 1.34 -13.41
N GLY A 68 -17.53 0.56 -14.27
CA GLY A 68 -18.96 0.65 -14.59
C GLY A 68 -19.90 0.52 -13.40
N ARG A 69 -19.49 -0.11 -12.31
CA ARG A 69 -20.29 -0.22 -11.07
C ARG A 69 -20.56 1.14 -10.44
N TYR A 70 -19.73 2.14 -10.75
CA TYR A 70 -19.72 3.44 -10.06
C TYR A 70 -19.99 4.64 -10.96
N PHE A 71 -20.24 4.49 -12.27
CA PHE A 71 -20.41 5.62 -13.18
C PHE A 71 -21.48 6.62 -12.75
N ILE A 72 -22.66 6.12 -12.32
CA ILE A 72 -23.77 6.97 -11.88
C ILE A 72 -23.42 7.67 -10.57
N GLN A 73 -22.88 6.94 -9.60
CA GLN A 73 -22.49 7.49 -8.31
C GLN A 73 -21.36 8.53 -8.46
N ALA A 74 -20.34 8.22 -9.26
CA ALA A 74 -19.22 9.11 -9.48
C ALA A 74 -19.68 10.40 -10.18
N ALA A 75 -20.52 10.30 -11.23
CA ALA A 75 -21.07 11.47 -11.89
C ALA A 75 -21.79 12.42 -10.92
N ALA A 76 -22.64 11.86 -10.04
CA ALA A 76 -23.36 12.67 -9.06
C ALA A 76 -22.44 13.28 -7.98
N GLN A 77 -21.45 12.51 -7.49
CA GLN A 77 -20.57 12.97 -6.41
C GLN A 77 -19.47 13.94 -6.88
N LEU A 78 -19.10 13.89 -8.16
CA LEU A 78 -18.11 14.80 -8.75
C LEU A 78 -18.72 16.09 -9.30
N GLU A 79 -20.03 16.18 -9.39
CA GLU A 79 -20.72 17.37 -9.89
C GLU A 79 -20.28 18.62 -9.10
N GLY A 80 -19.82 19.65 -9.82
CA GLY A 80 -19.38 20.90 -9.23
C GLY A 80 -18.04 20.85 -8.46
N THR A 81 -17.37 19.71 -8.38
CA THR A 81 -16.07 19.56 -7.68
C THR A 81 -14.86 20.03 -8.50
N GLY A 82 -14.97 20.03 -9.82
CA GLY A 82 -13.84 20.28 -10.74
C GLY A 82 -13.01 19.02 -11.02
N VAL A 83 -13.45 17.84 -10.55
CA VAL A 83 -12.83 16.56 -10.89
C VAL A 83 -13.58 15.95 -12.07
N GLU A 84 -12.85 15.64 -13.14
CA GLU A 84 -13.37 15.01 -14.34
C GLU A 84 -13.54 13.49 -14.15
N LEU A 85 -14.63 12.93 -14.67
CA LEU A 85 -14.91 11.50 -14.59
C LEU A 85 -14.42 10.77 -15.86
N PHE A 86 -13.47 9.86 -15.67
CA PHE A 86 -13.01 8.94 -16.70
C PHE A 86 -13.66 7.56 -16.48
N LYS A 87 -14.58 7.18 -17.39
CA LYS A 87 -15.36 5.93 -17.32
C LYS A 87 -14.53 4.78 -17.88
N MET A 88 -13.81 4.06 -17.03
CA MET A 88 -12.93 2.95 -17.46
C MET A 88 -13.67 1.90 -18.28
N GLY A 89 -13.11 1.56 -19.45
CA GLY A 89 -13.67 0.56 -20.36
C GLY A 89 -14.64 1.11 -21.40
N GLU A 90 -15.05 2.37 -21.29
CA GLU A 90 -15.82 3.01 -22.36
C GLU A 90 -14.92 3.36 -23.56
N PRO A 91 -15.49 3.40 -24.79
CA PRO A 91 -14.75 3.84 -25.98
C PRO A 91 -14.11 5.22 -25.78
N ASP A 92 -12.91 5.39 -26.32
CA ASP A 92 -12.15 6.65 -26.30
C ASP A 92 -11.73 7.15 -24.89
N VAL A 93 -11.95 6.36 -23.83
CA VAL A 93 -11.47 6.68 -22.48
C VAL A 93 -10.13 5.99 -22.24
N PRO A 94 -9.03 6.75 -22.08
CA PRO A 94 -7.71 6.17 -21.84
C PRO A 94 -7.64 5.53 -20.46
N THR A 95 -6.86 4.45 -20.32
CA THR A 95 -6.46 3.95 -19.02
C THR A 95 -5.57 4.99 -18.33
N VAL A 96 -5.39 4.88 -16.99
CA VAL A 96 -4.46 5.76 -16.26
C VAL A 96 -3.06 5.71 -16.87
N HIS A 97 -2.57 4.52 -17.22
CA HIS A 97 -1.25 4.36 -17.86
C HIS A 97 -1.17 5.07 -19.22
N GLN A 98 -2.15 4.89 -20.09
CA GLN A 98 -2.21 5.59 -21.40
C GLN A 98 -2.29 7.10 -21.22
N PHE A 99 -3.08 7.57 -20.25
CA PHE A 99 -3.18 8.99 -19.92
C PHE A 99 -1.84 9.54 -19.43
N LEU A 100 -1.16 8.85 -18.52
CA LEU A 100 0.16 9.25 -18.04
C LEU A 100 1.20 9.24 -19.17
N GLU A 101 1.14 8.23 -20.06
CA GLU A 101 2.01 8.16 -21.23
C GLU A 101 1.79 9.34 -22.20
N GLU A 102 0.55 9.79 -22.36
CA GLU A 102 0.24 10.97 -23.20
C GLU A 102 0.70 12.28 -22.56
N LYS A 103 0.46 12.45 -21.26
CA LYS A 103 0.66 13.74 -20.56
C LYS A 103 2.08 13.98 -20.06
N LEU A 104 2.82 12.91 -19.75
CA LEU A 104 4.20 13.05 -19.25
C LEU A 104 5.18 13.29 -20.39
N GLY A 105 6.10 14.22 -20.20
CA GLY A 105 7.15 14.58 -21.13
C GLY A 105 8.49 14.82 -20.43
N GLU A 106 9.48 15.21 -21.24
CA GLU A 106 10.84 15.47 -20.76
C GLU A 106 10.88 16.50 -19.62
N GLY A 107 11.59 16.17 -18.56
CA GLY A 107 11.76 17.02 -17.37
C GLY A 107 10.59 17.00 -16.39
N MET A 108 9.45 16.41 -16.74
CA MET A 108 8.29 16.31 -15.84
C MET A 108 8.52 15.27 -14.73
N CYS A 109 7.79 15.42 -13.62
CA CYS A 109 7.85 14.53 -12.46
C CYS A 109 6.46 13.95 -12.17
N LEU A 110 6.37 12.61 -12.15
CA LEU A 110 5.25 11.87 -11.57
C LEU A 110 5.52 11.63 -10.09
N GLY A 111 4.53 11.90 -9.24
CA GLY A 111 4.58 11.58 -7.82
C GLY A 111 3.47 10.64 -7.38
N PHE A 112 3.74 9.82 -6.36
CA PHE A 112 2.74 9.08 -5.59
C PHE A 112 3.32 8.66 -4.23
N ASP A 113 2.48 8.29 -3.27
CA ASP A 113 2.95 7.64 -2.06
C ASP A 113 3.39 6.19 -2.40
N GLY A 114 4.69 5.91 -2.32
CA GLY A 114 5.26 4.59 -2.62
C GLY A 114 4.76 3.47 -1.70
N ARG A 115 3.96 3.80 -0.68
CA ARG A 115 3.28 2.84 0.19
C ARG A 115 1.92 2.40 -0.35
N THR A 116 1.39 3.03 -1.41
CA THR A 116 0.06 2.74 -1.97
C THR A 116 0.09 2.14 -3.38
N VAL A 117 1.19 2.29 -4.11
CA VAL A 117 1.37 1.71 -5.44
C VAL A 117 2.19 0.43 -5.35
N SER A 118 1.79 -0.63 -6.06
CA SER A 118 2.49 -1.91 -6.05
C SER A 118 3.91 -1.78 -6.64
N ALA A 119 4.80 -2.67 -6.23
CA ALA A 119 6.16 -2.69 -6.77
C ALA A 119 6.18 -2.97 -8.27
N GLU A 120 5.30 -3.86 -8.76
CA GLU A 120 5.16 -4.17 -10.18
C GLU A 120 4.75 -2.93 -10.98
N GLU A 121 3.70 -2.24 -10.56
CA GLU A 121 3.22 -1.02 -11.23
C GLU A 121 4.26 0.12 -11.17
N ALA A 122 4.96 0.26 -10.05
CA ALA A 122 6.03 1.26 -9.94
C ALA A 122 7.20 0.97 -10.88
N ASP A 123 7.54 -0.31 -11.10
CA ASP A 123 8.53 -0.72 -12.10
C ASP A 123 8.06 -0.35 -13.51
N GLU A 124 6.81 -0.66 -13.87
CA GLU A 124 6.21 -0.30 -15.17
C GLU A 124 6.19 1.22 -15.40
N LEU A 125 5.79 1.99 -14.39
CA LEU A 125 5.81 3.45 -14.46
C LEU A 125 7.24 3.99 -14.58
N THR A 126 8.21 3.41 -13.90
CA THR A 126 9.62 3.79 -14.00
C THR A 126 10.15 3.58 -15.42
N GLU A 127 9.80 2.45 -16.06
CA GLU A 127 10.17 2.19 -17.45
C GLU A 127 9.50 3.17 -18.43
N LEU A 128 8.22 3.49 -18.20
CA LEU A 128 7.48 4.49 -18.99
C LEU A 128 8.16 5.86 -18.91
N LEU A 129 8.46 6.32 -17.68
CA LEU A 129 9.08 7.61 -17.42
C LEU A 129 10.48 7.72 -18.05
N ALA A 130 11.28 6.65 -17.95
CA ALA A 130 12.60 6.61 -18.57
C ALA A 130 12.54 6.84 -20.10
N LYS A 131 11.54 6.28 -20.79
CA LYS A 131 11.32 6.49 -22.23
C LYS A 131 10.90 7.92 -22.57
N LYS A 132 10.32 8.64 -21.61
CA LYS A 132 9.81 10.02 -21.78
C LYS A 132 10.81 11.09 -21.29
N GLY A 133 11.93 10.70 -20.67
CA GLY A 133 12.83 11.67 -20.02
C GLY A 133 12.22 12.33 -18.78
N ALA A 134 11.22 11.67 -18.17
CA ALA A 134 10.52 12.12 -16.97
C ALA A 134 11.09 11.42 -15.72
N THR A 135 10.75 11.94 -14.54
CA THR A 135 11.26 11.45 -13.25
C THR A 135 10.13 10.95 -12.35
N LEU A 136 10.48 10.17 -11.31
CA LEU A 136 9.56 9.60 -10.34
C LEU A 136 9.92 10.04 -8.91
N GLN A 137 8.93 10.51 -8.14
CA GLN A 137 9.04 10.77 -6.71
C GLN A 137 8.01 9.94 -5.93
N THR A 138 8.47 9.13 -4.96
CA THR A 138 7.60 8.19 -4.24
C THR A 138 7.75 8.25 -2.71
N ASP A 139 8.41 9.27 -2.20
CA ASP A 139 8.74 9.38 -0.77
C ASP A 139 7.72 10.14 0.07
N SER A 140 6.77 10.82 -0.58
CA SER A 140 5.86 11.76 0.08
C SER A 140 4.39 11.39 -0.09
N ASP A 141 3.65 11.38 1.02
CA ASP A 141 2.18 11.31 1.05
C ASP A 141 1.63 12.75 1.02
N LEU A 142 1.52 13.33 -0.18
CA LEU A 142 1.08 14.73 -0.32
C LEU A 142 -0.36 14.94 0.13
N VAL A 143 -1.22 13.95 -0.03
CA VAL A 143 -2.60 14.05 0.48
C VAL A 143 -2.60 14.06 2.00
N GLY A 144 -1.75 13.25 2.63
CA GLY A 144 -1.59 13.23 4.08
C GLY A 144 -1.06 14.55 4.65
N GLU A 145 -0.23 15.28 3.90
CA GLU A 145 0.31 16.59 4.31
C GLU A 145 -0.79 17.69 4.40
N ILE A 146 -1.85 17.56 3.60
CA ILE A 146 -2.97 18.52 3.58
C ILE A 146 -4.22 18.04 4.34
N TRP A 147 -4.22 16.80 4.84
CA TRP A 147 -5.38 16.22 5.53
C TRP A 147 -5.27 16.36 7.04
N GLU A 148 -5.60 17.55 7.56
CA GLU A 148 -5.43 17.91 8.98
C GLU A 148 -6.21 17.00 9.95
N ASP A 149 -7.42 16.60 9.59
CA ASP A 149 -8.31 15.74 10.38
C ASP A 149 -8.27 14.27 9.95
N ARG A 150 -7.14 13.81 9.39
CA ARG A 150 -6.97 12.42 8.97
C ARG A 150 -7.16 11.47 10.14
N PRO A 151 -8.03 10.44 10.02
CA PRO A 151 -8.17 9.42 11.04
C PRO A 151 -6.81 8.78 11.39
N ALA A 152 -6.61 8.42 12.65
CA ALA A 152 -5.42 7.66 13.03
C ALA A 152 -5.41 6.27 12.37
N LEU A 153 -4.21 5.68 12.25
CA LEU A 153 -4.11 4.25 11.94
C LEU A 153 -4.84 3.44 12.99
N SER A 154 -5.59 2.43 12.54
CA SER A 154 -6.27 1.49 13.43
C SER A 154 -5.27 0.77 14.34
N CYS A 155 -5.71 0.47 15.54
CA CYS A 155 -4.94 -0.26 16.55
C CYS A 155 -5.92 -1.05 17.42
N GLU A 156 -6.68 -1.94 16.78
CA GLU A 156 -7.66 -2.78 17.47
C GLU A 156 -7.00 -3.95 18.19
N PRO A 157 -7.57 -4.43 19.30
CA PRO A 157 -6.99 -5.53 20.06
C PRO A 157 -6.79 -6.79 19.21
N VAL A 158 -5.60 -7.37 19.32
CA VAL A 158 -5.25 -8.65 18.69
C VAL A 158 -5.78 -9.80 19.52
N MET A 159 -6.31 -10.82 18.86
CA MET A 159 -6.70 -12.10 19.45
C MET A 159 -5.91 -13.24 18.82
N GLU A 160 -5.58 -14.26 19.59
CA GLU A 160 -4.96 -15.49 19.11
C GLU A 160 -6.04 -16.49 18.68
N LEU A 161 -5.86 -17.11 17.51
CA LEU A 161 -6.72 -18.18 17.04
C LEU A 161 -6.17 -19.53 17.53
N ASP A 162 -6.95 -20.21 18.36
CA ASP A 162 -6.60 -21.53 18.89
C ASP A 162 -6.34 -22.53 17.77
N VAL A 163 -5.33 -23.38 17.95
CA VAL A 163 -4.92 -24.42 16.98
C VAL A 163 -6.08 -25.35 16.60
N LYS A 164 -7.00 -25.60 17.52
CA LYS A 164 -8.20 -26.43 17.23
C LYS A 164 -9.07 -25.87 16.11
N TRP A 165 -9.04 -24.53 15.89
CA TRP A 165 -9.73 -23.85 14.82
C TRP A 165 -8.81 -23.57 13.62
N ALA A 166 -7.54 -23.30 13.88
CA ALA A 166 -6.54 -23.04 12.85
C ALA A 166 -6.06 -24.32 12.13
N GLY A 167 -6.19 -25.49 12.77
CA GLY A 167 -5.79 -26.79 12.23
C GLY A 167 -4.28 -27.07 12.25
N GLU A 168 -3.43 -26.04 12.32
CA GLU A 168 -1.97 -26.14 12.32
C GLU A 168 -1.37 -25.08 13.25
N SER A 169 -0.32 -25.43 13.99
CA SER A 169 0.34 -24.48 14.89
C SER A 169 1.15 -23.42 14.10
N ARG A 170 1.37 -22.26 14.71
CA ARG A 170 2.24 -21.20 14.17
C ARG A 170 3.65 -21.73 13.88
N ALA A 171 4.19 -22.52 14.81
CA ALA A 171 5.53 -23.10 14.68
C ALA A 171 5.64 -24.02 13.46
N ASP A 172 4.66 -24.90 13.24
CA ASP A 172 4.64 -25.83 12.10
C ASP A 172 4.50 -25.08 10.77
N LYS A 173 3.62 -24.07 10.71
CA LYS A 173 3.48 -23.20 9.53
C LYS A 173 4.79 -22.49 9.21
N CYS A 174 5.44 -21.90 10.20
CA CYS A 174 6.72 -21.22 10.02
C CYS A 174 7.84 -22.16 9.56
N ALA A 175 7.89 -23.39 10.12
CA ALA A 175 8.84 -24.41 9.69
C ALA A 175 8.61 -24.80 8.23
N ARG A 176 7.37 -24.98 7.82
CA ARG A 176 6.99 -25.31 6.44
C ARG A 176 7.34 -24.18 5.46
N ILE A 177 7.14 -22.91 5.84
CA ILE A 177 7.53 -21.76 5.02
C ILE A 177 9.06 -21.71 4.88
N ARG A 178 9.83 -21.89 5.97
CA ARG A 178 11.31 -21.92 5.89
C ARG A 178 11.81 -23.03 4.97
N LYS A 179 11.20 -24.21 5.00
CA LYS A 179 11.52 -25.31 4.06
C LYS A 179 11.29 -24.87 2.62
N SER A 180 10.17 -24.20 2.34
CA SER A 180 9.86 -23.67 1.01
C SER A 180 10.83 -22.58 0.57
N MET A 181 11.32 -21.72 1.51
CA MET A 181 12.37 -20.74 1.23
C MET A 181 13.68 -21.43 0.84
N GLU A 182 14.08 -22.49 1.57
CA GLU A 182 15.27 -23.26 1.27
C GLU A 182 15.21 -23.91 -0.12
N GLU A 183 14.09 -24.58 -0.44
CA GLU A 183 13.86 -25.18 -1.76
C GLU A 183 13.94 -24.18 -2.91
N LYS A 184 13.60 -22.91 -2.65
CA LYS A 184 13.70 -21.79 -3.61
C LYS A 184 15.05 -21.07 -3.57
N GLY A 185 15.96 -21.46 -2.68
CA GLY A 185 17.24 -20.79 -2.50
C GLY A 185 17.06 -19.33 -2.06
N ALA A 186 16.10 -19.09 -1.17
CA ALA A 186 15.82 -17.75 -0.63
C ALA A 186 16.38 -17.60 0.79
N ASP A 187 16.91 -16.42 1.07
CA ASP A 187 17.47 -16.06 2.37
C ASP A 187 16.47 -15.35 3.25
N GLY A 188 15.50 -14.68 2.63
CA GLY A 188 14.44 -13.93 3.29
C GLY A 188 13.10 -14.03 2.58
N PHE A 189 12.03 -13.80 3.34
CA PHE A 189 10.66 -13.66 2.86
C PHE A 189 10.02 -12.43 3.48
N VAL A 190 9.55 -11.52 2.64
CA VAL A 190 8.81 -10.32 3.06
C VAL A 190 7.34 -10.54 2.73
N LEU A 191 6.51 -10.54 3.77
CA LEU A 191 5.08 -10.74 3.68
C LEU A 191 4.36 -9.43 4.03
N THR A 192 3.55 -8.95 3.10
CA THR A 192 2.84 -7.68 3.24
C THR A 192 1.32 -7.84 3.27
N SER A 193 0.81 -8.99 2.83
CA SER A 193 -0.62 -9.30 2.87
C SER A 193 -1.08 -9.60 4.29
N LEU A 194 -2.06 -8.85 4.78
CA LEU A 194 -2.59 -8.98 6.14
C LEU A 194 -3.22 -10.35 6.41
N ASP A 195 -3.93 -10.90 5.42
CA ASP A 195 -4.56 -12.22 5.52
C ASP A 195 -3.52 -13.34 5.67
N ASP A 196 -2.44 -13.25 4.90
CA ASP A 196 -1.37 -14.24 4.94
C ASP A 196 -0.62 -14.19 6.29
N ILE A 197 -0.38 -12.98 6.84
CA ILE A 197 0.22 -12.80 8.16
C ILE A 197 -0.71 -13.34 9.25
N ALA A 198 -2.00 -13.02 9.19
CA ALA A 198 -3.01 -13.49 10.12
C ALA A 198 -3.10 -15.02 10.11
N TRP A 199 -3.04 -15.64 8.90
CA TRP A 199 -3.01 -17.09 8.75
C TRP A 199 -1.71 -17.69 9.31
N LEU A 200 -0.56 -17.14 8.96
CA LEU A 200 0.76 -17.67 9.35
C LEU A 200 0.94 -17.65 10.86
N LEU A 201 0.58 -16.54 11.50
CA LEU A 201 0.79 -16.34 12.93
C LEU A 201 -0.38 -16.80 13.81
N ASN A 202 -1.49 -17.28 13.24
CA ASN A 202 -2.72 -17.60 13.97
C ASN A 202 -3.22 -16.42 14.82
N ILE A 203 -3.14 -15.21 14.30
CA ILE A 203 -3.65 -14.00 14.95
C ILE A 203 -4.81 -13.39 14.17
N ARG A 204 -5.70 -12.71 14.85
CA ARG A 204 -6.79 -11.94 14.26
C ARG A 204 -6.88 -10.59 14.94
N GLY A 205 -7.46 -9.60 14.27
CA GLY A 205 -7.69 -8.26 14.79
C GLY A 205 -8.84 -7.58 14.09
N GLY A 206 -9.13 -6.35 14.45
CA GLY A 206 -10.25 -5.56 13.91
C GLY A 206 -9.81 -4.36 13.09
N ASP A 207 -8.56 -4.29 12.63
CA ASP A 207 -8.01 -3.10 12.00
C ASP A 207 -8.64 -2.77 10.63
N VAL A 208 -9.20 -3.75 9.94
CA VAL A 208 -9.89 -3.56 8.67
C VAL A 208 -11.35 -4.00 8.81
N HIS A 209 -12.28 -3.13 8.43
CA HIS A 209 -13.71 -3.42 8.51
C HIS A 209 -14.07 -4.68 7.70
N CYS A 210 -14.84 -5.58 8.29
CA CYS A 210 -15.22 -6.89 7.74
C CYS A 210 -14.07 -7.88 7.49
N CYS A 211 -12.83 -7.54 7.86
CA CYS A 211 -11.67 -8.44 7.73
C CYS A 211 -10.99 -8.61 9.09
N PRO A 212 -10.90 -9.84 9.63
CA PRO A 212 -10.30 -10.08 10.95
C PRO A 212 -8.76 -10.11 10.88
N VAL A 213 -8.15 -8.98 10.53
CA VAL A 213 -6.71 -8.85 10.31
C VAL A 213 -6.10 -7.75 11.18
N VAL A 214 -4.78 -7.80 11.33
CA VAL A 214 -3.95 -6.85 12.07
C VAL A 214 -3.07 -6.10 11.09
N LEU A 215 -3.05 -4.76 11.16
CA LEU A 215 -2.11 -3.96 10.36
C LEU A 215 -0.67 -4.34 10.72
N SER A 216 0.00 -5.02 9.82
CA SER A 216 1.33 -5.56 10.07
C SER A 216 2.09 -5.91 8.80
N TYR A 217 3.41 -5.96 8.91
CA TYR A 217 4.30 -6.59 7.94
C TYR A 217 5.07 -7.71 8.64
N LEU A 218 5.55 -8.67 7.87
CA LEU A 218 6.39 -9.72 8.43
C LEU A 218 7.61 -9.95 7.55
N VAL A 219 8.75 -10.06 8.20
CA VAL A 219 9.99 -10.54 7.58
C VAL A 219 10.41 -11.83 8.26
N MET A 220 10.59 -12.88 7.47
CA MET A 220 11.12 -14.15 7.91
C MET A 220 12.49 -14.40 7.25
N THR A 221 13.46 -14.77 8.05
CA THR A 221 14.75 -15.30 7.58
C THR A 221 14.90 -16.76 7.99
N LYS A 222 16.05 -17.37 7.69
CA LYS A 222 16.36 -18.74 8.14
C LYS A 222 16.26 -18.90 9.67
N THR A 223 16.56 -17.84 10.43
CA THR A 223 16.66 -17.90 11.90
C THR A 223 15.67 -17.00 12.63
N GLU A 224 15.15 -15.96 12.02
CA GLU A 224 14.36 -14.91 12.66
C GLU A 224 12.98 -14.74 12.03
N ILE A 225 12.03 -14.26 12.83
CA ILE A 225 10.73 -13.75 12.38
C ILE A 225 10.53 -12.39 13.04
N ARG A 226 10.39 -11.36 12.21
CA ARG A 226 10.13 -9.97 12.64
C ARG A 226 8.72 -9.59 12.21
N LEU A 227 7.86 -9.29 13.17
CA LEU A 227 6.52 -8.75 12.94
C LEU A 227 6.55 -7.25 13.19
N PHE A 228 6.25 -6.46 12.17
CA PHE A 228 6.17 -5.00 12.27
C PHE A 228 4.71 -4.61 12.49
N ALA A 229 4.37 -4.21 13.70
CA ALA A 229 2.99 -3.92 14.10
C ALA A 229 2.96 -2.90 15.25
N ASN A 230 1.78 -2.37 15.55
CA ASN A 230 1.61 -1.57 16.76
C ASN A 230 1.53 -2.50 17.99
N GLU A 231 2.59 -2.53 18.79
CA GLU A 231 2.68 -3.39 19.98
C GLU A 231 1.52 -3.19 20.97
N LYS A 232 0.95 -1.98 21.01
CA LYS A 232 -0.18 -1.66 21.91
C LYS A 232 -1.44 -2.47 21.63
N ALA A 233 -1.58 -3.04 20.43
CA ALA A 233 -2.69 -3.91 20.06
C ALA A 233 -2.60 -5.31 20.71
N PHE A 234 -1.43 -5.70 21.21
CA PHE A 234 -1.16 -7.04 21.71
C PHE A 234 -1.22 -7.09 23.24
N SER A 235 -1.93 -8.07 23.79
CA SER A 235 -1.87 -8.36 25.22
C SER A 235 -0.53 -8.99 25.62
N ALA A 236 -0.12 -8.86 26.88
CA ALA A 236 1.12 -9.46 27.38
C ALA A 236 1.19 -10.98 27.11
N SER A 237 0.06 -11.69 27.23
CA SER A 237 -0.01 -13.13 26.97
C SER A 237 0.25 -13.48 25.49
N ILE A 238 -0.24 -12.66 24.55
CA ILE A 238 0.00 -12.86 23.11
C ILE A 238 1.46 -12.51 22.77
N LEU A 239 2.01 -11.45 23.36
CA LEU A 239 3.43 -11.10 23.21
C LEU A 239 4.35 -12.25 23.66
N ASP A 240 4.08 -12.82 24.86
CA ASP A 240 4.82 -13.97 25.38
C ASP A 240 4.71 -15.21 24.47
N ALA A 241 3.51 -15.49 23.94
CA ALA A 241 3.28 -16.61 23.05
C ALA A 241 4.04 -16.43 21.72
N LEU A 242 3.98 -15.26 21.12
CA LEU A 242 4.72 -14.91 19.91
C LEU A 242 6.23 -15.02 20.11
N PHE A 243 6.73 -14.49 21.24
CA PHE A 243 8.16 -14.55 21.56
C PHE A 243 8.66 -15.99 21.75
N LYS A 244 7.89 -16.87 22.42
CA LYS A 244 8.21 -18.30 22.56
C LYS A 244 8.30 -19.00 21.21
N ASP A 245 7.53 -18.59 20.22
CA ASP A 245 7.56 -19.14 18.88
C ASP A 245 8.61 -18.41 17.97
N GLY A 246 9.47 -17.59 18.55
CA GLY A 246 10.57 -16.91 17.86
C GLY A 246 10.16 -15.68 17.06
N VAL A 247 8.98 -15.12 17.32
CA VAL A 247 8.50 -13.89 16.68
C VAL A 247 8.84 -12.68 17.55
N THR A 248 9.55 -11.71 17.00
CA THR A 248 9.84 -10.42 17.66
C THR A 248 9.01 -9.33 17.00
N ILE A 249 8.33 -8.53 17.83
CA ILE A 249 7.57 -7.37 17.33
C ILE A 249 8.47 -6.15 17.28
N LEU A 250 8.33 -5.39 16.18
CA LEU A 250 9.00 -4.12 15.91
C LEU A 250 7.94 -3.05 15.55
N PRO A 251 8.26 -1.76 15.67
CA PRO A 251 7.34 -0.69 15.28
C PRO A 251 6.88 -0.83 13.82
N TYR A 252 5.59 -0.61 13.57
CA TYR A 252 4.95 -0.82 12.27
C TYR A 252 5.71 -0.18 11.09
N ASP A 253 6.04 1.11 11.20
CA ASP A 253 6.70 1.85 10.11
C ASP A 253 8.19 1.51 9.95
N SER A 254 8.80 0.80 10.91
CA SER A 254 10.23 0.46 10.84
C SER A 254 10.56 -0.57 9.75
N ILE A 255 9.56 -1.21 9.15
CA ILE A 255 9.75 -2.12 8.00
C ILE A 255 10.53 -1.46 6.86
N TYR A 256 10.24 -0.19 6.54
CA TYR A 256 10.86 0.50 5.41
C TYR A 256 12.36 0.75 5.58
N GLU A 257 12.81 0.94 6.82
CA GLU A 257 14.24 1.04 7.11
C GLU A 257 14.87 -0.35 7.27
N TYR A 258 14.12 -1.30 7.83
CA TYR A 258 14.60 -2.66 8.01
C TYR A 258 14.94 -3.35 6.68
N VAL A 259 14.10 -3.25 5.65
CA VAL A 259 14.38 -3.86 4.35
C VAL A 259 15.63 -3.27 3.66
N LYS A 260 16.02 -2.04 3.98
CA LYS A 260 17.27 -1.42 3.48
C LYS A 260 18.53 -2.02 4.10
N THR A 261 18.39 -2.72 5.24
CA THR A 261 19.54 -3.39 5.91
C THR A 261 19.87 -4.74 5.29
N PHE A 262 19.08 -5.23 4.35
CA PHE A 262 19.35 -6.50 3.68
C PHE A 262 20.66 -6.45 2.90
N GLU A 263 21.45 -7.52 3.00
CA GLU A 263 22.68 -7.65 2.24
C GLU A 263 22.42 -7.67 0.73
N LYS A 264 23.32 -7.10 -0.07
CA LYS A 264 23.13 -6.91 -1.51
C LYS A 264 22.94 -8.21 -2.30
N ASP A 265 23.46 -9.31 -1.80
CA ASP A 265 23.38 -10.64 -2.40
C ASP A 265 22.25 -11.49 -1.84
N MET A 266 21.55 -11.02 -0.80
CA MET A 266 20.38 -11.67 -0.20
C MET A 266 19.26 -11.87 -1.22
N THR A 267 18.81 -13.10 -1.39
CA THR A 267 17.66 -13.44 -2.22
C THR A 267 16.38 -13.40 -1.39
N VAL A 268 15.46 -12.51 -1.74
CA VAL A 268 14.22 -12.27 -1.00
C VAL A 268 13.01 -12.72 -1.81
N LEU A 269 12.16 -13.55 -1.20
CA LEU A 269 10.84 -13.84 -1.74
C LEU A 269 9.89 -12.69 -1.40
N LEU A 270 9.19 -12.18 -2.41
CA LEU A 270 8.23 -11.11 -2.25
C LEU A 270 7.29 -11.09 -3.46
N CYS A 271 6.00 -10.92 -3.22
CA CYS A 271 5.02 -10.76 -4.29
C CYS A 271 4.94 -9.29 -4.73
N LYS A 272 5.55 -8.91 -5.86
CA LYS A 272 5.56 -7.54 -6.39
C LYS A 272 4.17 -6.95 -6.64
N LYS A 273 3.16 -7.77 -6.91
CA LYS A 273 1.75 -7.34 -7.09
C LYS A 273 1.09 -6.91 -5.78
N LYS A 274 1.50 -7.51 -4.66
CA LYS A 274 0.96 -7.22 -3.33
C LYS A 274 1.81 -6.21 -2.56
N ALA A 275 3.13 -6.39 -2.59
CA ALA A 275 4.05 -5.50 -1.91
C ALA A 275 4.09 -4.14 -2.57
N LYS A 276 4.05 -3.09 -1.76
CA LYS A 276 4.14 -1.72 -2.23
C LYS A 276 5.59 -1.35 -2.54
N HIS A 277 5.76 -0.42 -3.46
CA HIS A 277 7.08 0.02 -3.96
C HIS A 277 8.07 0.34 -2.84
N ARG A 278 7.62 1.02 -1.78
CA ARG A 278 8.49 1.39 -0.65
C ARG A 278 9.04 0.19 0.11
N CYS A 279 8.35 -0.95 0.13
CA CYS A 279 8.83 -2.19 0.76
C CYS A 279 9.91 -2.91 -0.04
N THR A 280 10.13 -2.56 -1.32
CA THR A 280 11.14 -3.20 -2.17
C THR A 280 12.45 -2.42 -2.26
N ARG A 281 12.49 -1.21 -1.71
CA ARG A 281 13.70 -0.37 -1.69
C ARG A 281 14.76 -1.00 -0.80
N GLY A 282 15.86 -1.44 -1.39
CA GLY A 282 16.96 -2.14 -0.71
C GLY A 282 17.00 -3.64 -0.95
N THR A 283 15.95 -4.22 -1.57
CA THR A 283 15.97 -5.64 -1.97
C THR A 283 16.48 -5.76 -3.40
N ASN A 284 17.71 -6.24 -3.58
CA ASN A 284 18.36 -6.29 -4.90
C ASN A 284 18.00 -7.55 -5.72
N LYS A 285 17.67 -8.66 -5.05
CA LYS A 285 17.30 -9.92 -5.68
C LYS A 285 15.93 -10.37 -5.18
N ILE A 286 14.88 -9.97 -5.89
CA ILE A 286 13.50 -10.41 -5.61
C ILE A 286 13.19 -11.62 -6.51
N LYS A 287 12.64 -12.69 -5.88
CA LYS A 287 12.08 -13.86 -6.56
C LYS A 287 10.58 -13.93 -6.39
#